data_cac90e18bd8e2b62a4fd2adac1f796bb
#
_entry.id   cac90e18bd8e2b62a4fd2adac1f796bb
#
_cell.length_a   1.000
_cell.length_b   1.000
_cell.length_c   1.000
_cell.angle_alpha   90.00
_cell.angle_beta   90.00
_cell.angle_gamma   90.00
#
_symmetry.space_group_name_H-M   'P 1'
#
loop_
_entity.id
_entity.type
_entity.pdbx_description
1 polymer ?
#
loop_
_entity_poly.entity_id
_entity_poly.type
_entity_poly.pdbx_seq_one_letter_code
_entity_poly.pdbx_strand_id
1 'polypeptide(L)' 'MIINKILNNNVVITLDDNDEEVIVMGKGIGYQKSKGNLI' A
#
# COMPACT_ATOMS: atom_id res chain seq x y z
N MET A 1 -1.88 -7.65 3.38
CA MET A 1 -2.18 -6.93 2.12
C MET A 1 -0.88 -6.59 1.41
N ILE A 2 -0.94 -6.56 0.10
CA ILE A 2 0.25 -6.30 -0.71
C ILE A 2 0.13 -4.93 -1.34
N ILE A 3 1.20 -4.14 -1.29
CA ILE A 3 1.21 -2.82 -1.91
C ILE A 3 1.15 -2.98 -3.42
N ASN A 4 0.14 -2.35 -4.03
CA ASN A 4 -0.02 -2.34 -5.48
C ASN A 4 0.50 -1.05 -6.09
N LYS A 5 0.36 0.06 -5.38
CA LYS A 5 0.82 1.36 -5.87
C LYS A 5 1.06 2.29 -4.68
N ILE A 6 2.11 3.08 -4.75
CA ILE A 6 2.42 4.06 -3.72
C ILE A 6 2.06 5.44 -4.27
N LEU A 7 1.14 6.12 -3.60
CA LEU A 7 0.72 7.45 -4.03
C LEU A 7 1.62 8.53 -3.45
N ASN A 8 2.00 8.36 -2.19
CA ASN A 8 2.96 9.23 -1.52
C ASN A 8 3.43 8.52 -0.24
N ASN A 9 4.22 9.20 0.57
CA ASN A 9 4.79 8.58 1.78
C ASN A 9 3.75 8.12 2.80
N ASN A 10 2.52 8.61 2.70
CA ASN A 10 1.48 8.38 3.70
C ASN A 10 0.27 7.63 3.16
N VAL A 11 0.23 7.35 1.86
CA VAL A 11 -0.94 6.73 1.22
C VAL A 11 -0.48 5.69 0.22
N VAL A 12 -0.99 4.48 0.36
CA VAL A 12 -0.71 3.41 -0.60
C VAL A 12 -2.01 2.73 -1.01
N ILE A 13 -2.02 2.17 -2.21
CA ILE A 13 -3.10 1.31 -2.65
C ILE A 13 -2.61 -0.11 -2.50
N THR A 14 -3.39 -0.93 -1.79
CA THR A 14 -3.05 -2.32 -1.54
C THR A 14 -4.07 -3.23 -2.18
N LEU A 15 -3.73 -4.50 -2.28
CA LEU A 15 -4.68 -5.55 -2.68
C LEU A 15 -4.89 -6.47 -1.48
N ASP A 16 -6.15 -6.79 -1.22
CA ASP A 16 -6.48 -7.77 -0.19
C ASP A 16 -6.45 -9.20 -0.75
N ASP A 17 -6.87 -10.18 0.04
CA ASP A 17 -6.83 -11.58 -0.37
C ASP A 17 -7.77 -11.89 -1.54
N ASN A 18 -8.73 -11.03 -1.82
CA ASN A 18 -9.67 -11.17 -2.92
C ASN A 18 -9.27 -10.33 -4.13
N ASP A 19 -8.03 -9.81 -4.15
CA ASP A 19 -7.53 -8.91 -5.20
C ASP A 19 -8.34 -7.63 -5.33
N GLU A 20 -8.99 -7.20 -4.25
CA GLU A 20 -9.71 -5.93 -4.24
C GLU A 20 -8.78 -4.83 -3.75
N GLU A 21 -8.91 -3.65 -4.36
CA GLU A 21 -8.10 -2.51 -3.97
C GLU A 21 -8.58 -1.93 -2.65
N VAL A 22 -7.62 -1.70 -1.75
CA VAL A 22 -7.87 -1.06 -0.46
C VAL A 22 -6.86 0.07 -0.31
N ILE A 23 -7.36 1.28 -0.06
CA ILE A 23 -6.50 2.43 0.17
C ILE A 23 -6.14 2.46 1.64
N VAL A 24 -4.85 2.47 1.93
CA VAL A 24 -4.35 2.50 3.31
C VAL A 24 -3.62 3.82 3.52
N MET A 25 -3.98 4.50 4.58
CA MET A 25 -3.36 5.77 4.96
C MET A 25 -2.74 5.64 6.33
N GLY A 26 -1.52 6.15 6.45
CA GLY A 26 -0.85 6.16 7.73
C GLY A 26 0.49 6.87 7.60
N LYS A 27 0.94 7.48 8.68
CA LYS A 27 2.18 8.25 8.67
C LYS A 27 3.35 7.33 8.28
N GLY A 28 3.99 7.66 7.16
CA GLY A 28 5.15 6.92 6.69
C GLY A 28 4.86 5.55 6.11
N ILE A 29 3.58 5.20 5.89
CA ILE A 29 3.23 3.85 5.44
C ILE A 29 3.79 3.52 4.06
N GLY A 30 4.01 4.52 3.23
CA GLY A 30 4.61 4.34 1.90
C GLY A 30 6.09 4.67 1.85
N TYR A 31 6.67 5.14 2.97
CA TYR A 31 8.05 5.58 2.99
C TYR A 31 8.99 4.39 2.83
N GLN A 32 9.89 4.48 1.85
CA GLN A 32 10.85 3.40 1.54
C GLN A 32 10.18 2.05 1.27
N LYS A 33 8.93 2.07 0.81
CA LYS A 33 8.22 0.87 0.41
C LYS A 33 8.22 0.75 -1.11
N SER A 34 7.93 -0.44 -1.59
CA SER A 34 7.85 -0.72 -3.02
C SER A 34 6.64 -1.57 -3.32
N LYS A 35 6.18 -1.50 -4.58
CA LYS A 35 5.14 -2.41 -5.05
C LYS A 35 5.55 -3.85 -4.75
N GLY A 36 4.62 -4.62 -4.21
CA GLY A 36 4.85 -6.00 -3.84
C GLY A 36 5.22 -6.20 -2.37
N ASN A 37 5.54 -5.11 -1.64
CA ASN A 37 5.80 -5.24 -0.21
C ASN A 37 4.52 -5.58 0.54
N LEU A 38 4.68 -6.31 1.63
CA LEU A 38 3.57 -6.61 2.53
C LEU A 38 3.38 -5.48 3.54
N ILE A 39 2.14 -5.29 3.90
CA ILE A 39 1.77 -4.43 5.02
C ILE A 39 1.17 -5.27 6.10
#